data_b37fdad4acb8809704e0eb0abf38e615
#
_entry.id   b37fdad4acb8809704e0eb0abf38e615
#
_cell.length_a   1.000
_cell.length_b   1.000
_cell.length_c   1.000
_cell.angle_alpha   90.00
_cell.angle_beta   90.00
_cell.angle_gamma   90.00
#
_symmetry.space_group_name_H-M   'P 1'
#
loop_
_entity.id
_entity.type
_entity.pdbx_description
1 polymer ?
#
loop_
_entity_poly.entity_id
_entity_poly.type
_entity_poly.pdbx_seq_one_letter_code
_entity_poly.pdbx_strand_id
1 'polypeptide(L)'
;MKKPLLVLYLTITATLSYAQREVPILNKKTAFITELSSPLSEMKIDIEDDFKGYFSKMEVNDSSMVFRSTSEYNSFMSKYEKALKDKANPKKKNISLPDASLYMVKNRELLRPGLELDMHFEEYRLSQRNIAKYIVIQTKMEGNDSFEGVYEGISKNRAVVDGKTVELKPGAFIEGTEGFKGQKFNSFQNMMIGSFVSVSGKRQPNGILLVEKGKTWENKESPEDVKLKLSLQSTRKLTSDEVSFGSVTFKLLKNDELSSYVSRIGRSVIPDYQKELPNGHPVKIDFNFYVVEDSTFNACAYPDGSVFIHTALLAQLENEAQLATILGHEISHVTYEHSRVQNKNQQNINAATTFAFFATAAGVLPADLFILAAGLGGPALSSSFNRKLEEQADRAGLNYMYQAGYDPREAAKVWKKMYELTDVSVAHFGANTLRAVEKGINSLYASHPDAMKRYKNVSRLIALNYHSEDLSALKVNKTEYRSKMKAMRKWLNGTPWEEQEIEVKPAAKEVVPAKKPAVQKKNKKAVLPKKVK
;
A
#
# COMPACT_ATOMS: atom_id res chain seq x y z
N MET A 1 19.13 -26.07 -68.35
CA MET A 1 19.36 -26.62 -67.00
C MET A 1 19.29 -25.50 -65.93
N LYS A 2 18.11 -24.92 -65.61
CA LYS A 2 17.92 -23.89 -64.55
C LYS A 2 16.60 -24.04 -63.78
N LYS A 3 15.98 -25.20 -63.73
CA LYS A 3 14.71 -25.41 -62.99
C LYS A 3 14.77 -26.16 -61.65
N PRO A 4 15.82 -26.88 -61.23
CA PRO A 4 15.80 -27.55 -59.92
C PRO A 4 16.16 -26.66 -58.73
N LEU A 5 16.81 -25.50 -58.92
CA LEU A 5 17.23 -24.64 -57.79
C LEU A 5 16.08 -23.84 -57.20
N LEU A 6 15.10 -23.45 -58.02
CA LEU A 6 13.95 -22.64 -57.56
C LEU A 6 12.94 -23.46 -56.74
N VAL A 7 12.78 -24.75 -57.09
CA VAL A 7 11.89 -25.64 -56.34
C VAL A 7 12.48 -26.03 -54.98
N LEU A 8 13.84 -26.17 -54.96
CA LEU A 8 14.52 -26.46 -53.68
C LEU A 8 14.49 -25.26 -52.72
N TYR A 9 14.58 -24.03 -53.27
CA TYR A 9 14.49 -22.81 -52.44
C TYR A 9 13.08 -22.58 -51.88
N LEU A 10 12.02 -22.85 -52.66
CA LEU A 10 10.64 -22.77 -52.23
C LEU A 10 10.27 -23.87 -51.23
N THR A 11 10.81 -25.07 -51.36
CA THR A 11 10.59 -26.15 -50.39
C THR A 11 11.36 -25.89 -49.08
N ILE A 12 12.58 -25.36 -49.13
CA ILE A 12 13.36 -24.99 -47.95
C ILE A 12 12.70 -23.80 -47.22
N THR A 13 12.21 -22.79 -47.93
CA THR A 13 11.48 -21.66 -47.29
C THR A 13 10.11 -22.09 -46.75
N ALA A 14 9.39 -23.00 -47.41
CA ALA A 14 8.14 -23.55 -46.92
C ALA A 14 8.37 -24.46 -45.70
N THR A 15 9.41 -25.29 -45.69
CA THR A 15 9.77 -26.11 -44.53
C THR A 15 10.34 -25.28 -43.39
N LEU A 16 11.09 -24.21 -43.64
CA LEU A 16 11.54 -23.27 -42.63
C LEU A 16 10.36 -22.45 -42.03
N SER A 17 9.36 -22.09 -42.83
CA SER A 17 8.16 -21.42 -42.31
C SER A 17 7.23 -22.36 -41.51
N TYR A 18 7.28 -23.67 -41.76
CA TYR A 18 6.53 -24.67 -41.01
C TYR A 18 7.27 -25.17 -39.75
N ALA A 19 8.59 -25.01 -39.70
CA ALA A 19 9.46 -25.45 -38.59
C ALA A 19 9.56 -24.44 -37.43
N GLN A 20 8.86 -23.31 -37.50
CA GLN A 20 8.95 -22.23 -36.48
C GLN A 20 7.62 -21.88 -35.79
N ARG A 21 6.66 -22.78 -35.71
CA ARG A 21 5.60 -22.59 -34.72
C ARG A 21 6.11 -23.10 -33.38
N GLU A 22 6.56 -22.19 -32.57
CA GLU A 22 6.86 -22.44 -31.17
C GLU A 22 5.63 -23.04 -30.48
N VAL A 23 5.79 -24.23 -29.88
CA VAL A 23 4.72 -24.87 -29.11
C VAL A 23 4.82 -24.36 -27.69
N PRO A 24 3.80 -23.64 -27.17
CA PRO A 24 3.83 -23.13 -25.83
C PRO A 24 3.72 -24.25 -24.78
N ILE A 25 4.34 -24.01 -23.62
CA ILE A 25 4.18 -24.85 -22.44
C ILE A 25 3.08 -24.22 -21.57
N LEU A 26 2.09 -25.01 -21.20
CA LEU A 26 1.05 -24.55 -20.28
C LEU A 26 1.55 -24.64 -18.85
N ASN A 27 1.56 -23.52 -18.17
CA ASN A 27 1.99 -23.37 -16.78
C ASN A 27 0.85 -22.88 -15.89
N LYS A 28 0.94 -23.21 -14.59
CA LYS A 28 0.06 -22.67 -13.55
C LYS A 28 0.92 -22.12 -12.41
N LYS A 29 0.67 -20.88 -12.00
CA LYS A 29 1.37 -20.21 -10.90
C LYS A 29 0.43 -19.30 -10.11
N THR A 30 0.67 -19.19 -8.81
CA THR A 30 0.13 -18.12 -7.97
C THR A 30 1.01 -16.90 -8.12
N ALA A 31 0.39 -15.74 -8.28
CA ALA A 31 1.09 -14.50 -8.56
C ALA A 31 0.40 -13.30 -7.92
N PHE A 32 1.17 -12.23 -7.75
CA PHE A 32 0.70 -10.95 -7.22
C PHE A 32 0.90 -9.86 -8.29
N ILE A 33 -0.15 -9.09 -8.61
CA ILE A 33 -0.04 -8.01 -9.59
C ILE A 33 0.70 -6.84 -8.98
N THR A 34 1.80 -6.43 -9.62
CA THR A 34 2.58 -5.26 -9.21
C THR A 34 2.26 -4.03 -10.05
N GLU A 35 2.07 -4.20 -11.36
CA GLU A 35 1.79 -3.11 -12.29
C GLU A 35 0.87 -3.61 -13.42
N LEU A 36 0.09 -2.70 -14.00
CA LEU A 36 -0.71 -2.92 -15.21
C LEU A 36 -0.41 -1.85 -16.26
N SER A 37 -0.38 -2.24 -17.54
CA SER A 37 -0.35 -1.28 -18.65
C SER A 37 -1.72 -0.63 -18.85
N SER A 38 -1.73 0.57 -19.44
CA SER A 38 -2.96 1.24 -19.86
C SER A 38 -2.85 1.61 -21.34
N PRO A 39 -3.69 1.05 -22.25
CA PRO A 39 -4.70 0.00 -22.00
C PRO A 39 -4.09 -1.33 -21.57
N LEU A 40 -4.90 -2.20 -20.95
CA LEU A 40 -4.45 -3.49 -20.44
C LEU A 40 -4.05 -4.43 -21.58
N SER A 41 -2.76 -4.57 -21.78
CA SER A 41 -2.15 -5.55 -22.70
C SER A 41 -1.02 -6.33 -22.03
N GLU A 42 -0.49 -5.80 -20.94
CA GLU A 42 0.60 -6.39 -20.17
C GLU A 42 0.37 -6.14 -18.67
N MET A 43 0.75 -7.10 -17.85
CA MET A 43 0.87 -6.94 -16.40
C MET A 43 2.25 -7.42 -15.95
N LYS A 44 2.81 -6.73 -14.96
CA LYS A 44 3.95 -7.23 -14.19
C LYS A 44 3.44 -7.95 -12.98
N ILE A 45 4.00 -9.10 -12.71
CA ILE A 45 3.61 -9.99 -11.63
C ILE A 45 4.83 -10.42 -10.83
N ASP A 46 4.63 -10.62 -9.53
CA ASP A 46 5.55 -11.33 -8.64
C ASP A 46 5.04 -12.75 -8.45
N ILE A 47 5.85 -13.74 -8.78
CA ILE A 47 5.51 -15.16 -8.66
C ILE A 47 6.07 -15.67 -7.33
N GLU A 48 5.22 -16.25 -6.47
CA GLU A 48 5.60 -16.62 -5.09
C GLU A 48 6.72 -17.64 -4.96
N ASP A 49 6.94 -18.50 -5.96
CA ASP A 49 7.97 -19.55 -5.92
C ASP A 49 9.39 -19.08 -6.25
N ASP A 50 9.54 -17.86 -6.76
CA ASP A 50 10.84 -17.29 -7.10
C ASP A 50 11.29 -16.30 -6.02
N PHE A 51 11.98 -16.80 -4.99
CA PHE A 51 12.59 -16.01 -3.91
C PHE A 51 13.58 -14.92 -4.40
N LYS A 52 13.74 -14.75 -5.70
CA LYS A 52 14.70 -13.82 -6.32
C LYS A 52 14.11 -12.52 -6.81
N GLY A 53 12.83 -12.22 -6.52
CA GLY A 53 12.24 -10.91 -6.83
C GLY A 53 12.16 -10.54 -8.32
N TYR A 54 12.19 -11.51 -9.23
CA TYR A 54 12.04 -11.26 -10.65
C TYR A 54 10.58 -11.03 -10.99
N PHE A 55 10.25 -9.78 -11.28
CA PHE A 55 8.94 -9.42 -11.81
C PHE A 55 8.81 -9.96 -13.24
N SER A 56 8.02 -10.99 -13.42
CA SER A 56 7.73 -11.54 -14.74
C SER A 56 6.72 -10.67 -15.47
N LYS A 57 6.92 -10.47 -16.76
CA LYS A 57 5.95 -9.85 -17.65
C LYS A 57 4.97 -10.89 -18.16
N MET A 58 3.68 -10.54 -18.13
CA MET A 58 2.59 -11.38 -18.59
C MET A 58 1.73 -10.59 -19.58
N GLU A 59 1.63 -11.11 -20.80
CA GLU A 59 0.73 -10.53 -21.81
C GLU A 59 -0.73 -10.90 -21.52
N VAL A 60 -1.63 -9.95 -21.68
CA VAL A 60 -3.07 -10.13 -21.58
C VAL A 60 -3.69 -9.76 -22.92
N ASN A 61 -4.19 -10.74 -23.65
CA ASN A 61 -4.77 -10.56 -24.98
C ASN A 61 -6.29 -10.85 -24.99
N ASP A 62 -6.92 -10.72 -26.15
CA ASP A 62 -8.37 -10.89 -26.27
C ASP A 62 -8.89 -12.28 -25.90
N SER A 63 -8.02 -13.30 -25.87
CA SER A 63 -8.39 -14.65 -25.43
C SER A 63 -8.21 -14.88 -23.93
N SER A 64 -7.59 -13.95 -23.20
CA SER A 64 -7.38 -14.07 -21.74
C SER A 64 -8.70 -13.87 -20.99
N MET A 65 -9.05 -14.83 -20.13
CA MET A 65 -10.28 -14.82 -19.33
C MET A 65 -9.97 -14.51 -17.87
N VAL A 66 -10.74 -13.61 -17.26
CA VAL A 66 -10.62 -13.22 -15.86
C VAL A 66 -11.81 -13.71 -15.05
N PHE A 67 -11.57 -14.42 -13.99
CA PHE A 67 -12.59 -14.98 -13.07
C PHE A 67 -12.46 -14.32 -11.69
N ARG A 68 -13.60 -14.01 -11.07
CA ARG A 68 -13.66 -13.37 -9.74
C ARG A 68 -13.24 -14.28 -8.60
N SER A 69 -13.32 -15.60 -8.83
CA SER A 69 -13.02 -16.61 -7.83
C SER A 69 -12.76 -17.97 -8.45
N THR A 70 -12.12 -18.86 -7.67
CA THR A 70 -11.94 -20.28 -8.03
C THR A 70 -13.28 -20.99 -8.28
N SER A 71 -14.34 -20.67 -7.55
CA SER A 71 -15.67 -21.26 -7.76
C SER A 71 -16.25 -20.88 -9.12
N GLU A 72 -16.13 -19.63 -9.53
CA GLU A 72 -16.57 -19.13 -10.84
C GLU A 72 -15.80 -19.82 -11.97
N TYR A 73 -14.47 -19.88 -11.84
CA TYR A 73 -13.59 -20.60 -12.78
C TYR A 73 -13.99 -22.06 -12.94
N ASN A 74 -14.13 -22.80 -11.85
CA ASN A 74 -14.47 -24.22 -11.88
C ASN A 74 -15.86 -24.46 -12.50
N SER A 75 -16.84 -23.60 -12.18
CA SER A 75 -18.19 -23.68 -12.76
C SER A 75 -18.18 -23.46 -14.27
N PHE A 76 -17.42 -22.46 -14.75
CA PHE A 76 -17.28 -22.20 -16.18
C PHE A 76 -16.56 -23.35 -16.89
N MET A 77 -15.41 -23.78 -16.38
CA MET A 77 -14.57 -24.82 -16.99
C MET A 77 -15.30 -26.16 -17.08
N SER A 78 -16.06 -26.54 -16.05
CA SER A 78 -16.88 -27.76 -16.09
C SER A 78 -17.91 -27.75 -17.25
N LYS A 79 -18.57 -26.60 -17.45
CA LYS A 79 -19.53 -26.42 -18.58
C LYS A 79 -18.81 -26.42 -19.93
N TYR A 80 -17.67 -25.72 -19.99
CA TYR A 80 -16.88 -25.58 -21.20
C TYR A 80 -16.31 -26.92 -21.67
N GLU A 81 -15.69 -27.68 -20.78
CA GLU A 81 -15.16 -29.02 -21.08
C GLU A 81 -16.25 -30.00 -21.46
N LYS A 82 -17.41 -29.95 -20.79
CA LYS A 82 -18.58 -30.76 -21.17
C LYS A 82 -19.04 -30.41 -22.58
N ALA A 83 -19.16 -29.11 -22.91
CA ALA A 83 -19.57 -28.67 -24.23
C ALA A 83 -18.58 -29.09 -25.33
N LEU A 84 -17.27 -29.03 -25.04
CA LEU A 84 -16.21 -29.50 -25.94
C LEU A 84 -16.33 -31.02 -26.21
N LYS A 85 -16.52 -31.84 -25.16
CA LYS A 85 -16.76 -33.30 -25.30
C LYS A 85 -18.00 -33.58 -26.10
N ASP A 86 -19.08 -32.84 -25.85
CA ASP A 86 -20.35 -32.97 -26.58
C ASP A 86 -20.20 -32.55 -28.04
N LYS A 87 -19.46 -31.52 -28.35
CA LYS A 87 -19.16 -31.04 -29.72
C LYS A 87 -18.30 -32.05 -30.51
N ALA A 88 -17.40 -32.75 -29.82
CA ALA A 88 -16.58 -33.81 -30.42
C ALA A 88 -17.38 -35.10 -30.70
N ASN A 89 -18.57 -35.25 -30.14
CA ASN A 89 -19.41 -36.45 -30.34
C ASN A 89 -20.27 -36.31 -31.62
N PRO A 90 -20.03 -37.14 -32.65
CA PRO A 90 -20.75 -37.03 -33.93
C PRO A 90 -22.27 -37.25 -33.84
N LYS A 91 -22.74 -37.83 -32.73
CA LYS A 91 -24.17 -38.03 -32.48
C LYS A 91 -24.88 -36.79 -31.92
N LYS A 92 -24.15 -35.81 -31.45
CA LYS A 92 -24.69 -34.55 -30.90
C LYS A 92 -24.53 -33.43 -31.92
N LYS A 93 -25.62 -32.74 -32.24
CA LYS A 93 -25.65 -31.63 -33.18
C LYS A 93 -25.96 -30.32 -32.44
N ASN A 94 -25.51 -29.18 -32.99
CA ASN A 94 -25.82 -27.83 -32.50
C ASN A 94 -25.35 -27.55 -31.05
N ILE A 95 -24.18 -28.03 -30.67
CA ILE A 95 -23.58 -27.73 -29.37
C ILE A 95 -22.87 -26.41 -29.44
N SER A 96 -23.34 -25.41 -28.69
CA SER A 96 -22.67 -24.10 -28.47
C SER A 96 -21.75 -24.19 -27.25
N LEU A 97 -20.61 -23.52 -27.34
CA LEU A 97 -19.74 -23.30 -26.16
C LEU A 97 -20.38 -22.25 -25.24
N PRO A 98 -20.11 -22.30 -23.92
CA PRO A 98 -20.54 -21.27 -23.00
C PRO A 98 -20.04 -19.89 -23.44
N ASP A 99 -20.85 -18.86 -23.24
CA ASP A 99 -20.45 -17.48 -23.50
C ASP A 99 -19.32 -17.05 -22.56
N ALA A 100 -18.20 -16.64 -23.13
CA ALA A 100 -17.02 -16.21 -22.41
C ALA A 100 -16.86 -14.67 -22.37
N SER A 101 -17.76 -13.93 -22.98
CA SER A 101 -17.67 -12.47 -23.12
C SER A 101 -17.54 -11.73 -21.78
N LEU A 102 -18.25 -12.19 -20.75
CA LEU A 102 -18.14 -11.67 -19.38
C LEU A 102 -16.69 -11.75 -18.87
N TYR A 103 -16.02 -12.86 -19.10
CA TYR A 103 -14.67 -13.13 -18.59
C TYR A 103 -13.59 -12.46 -19.43
N MET A 104 -13.80 -12.33 -20.73
CA MET A 104 -12.85 -11.72 -21.66
C MET A 104 -12.88 -10.19 -21.67
N VAL A 105 -14.02 -9.59 -21.34
CA VAL A 105 -14.20 -8.12 -21.43
C VAL A 105 -14.46 -7.52 -20.05
N LYS A 106 -15.64 -7.75 -19.47
CA LYS A 106 -16.06 -7.07 -18.24
C LYS A 106 -15.20 -7.35 -17.02
N ASN A 107 -14.80 -8.59 -16.82
CA ASN A 107 -14.02 -8.95 -15.63
C ASN A 107 -12.58 -8.43 -15.69
N ARG A 108 -12.07 -7.98 -16.84
CA ARG A 108 -10.75 -7.34 -16.92
C ARG A 108 -10.65 -6.05 -16.13
N GLU A 109 -11.74 -5.31 -16.01
CA GLU A 109 -11.82 -4.09 -15.20
C GLU A 109 -11.60 -4.35 -13.70
N LEU A 110 -11.71 -5.60 -13.27
CA LEU A 110 -11.43 -6.00 -11.89
C LEU A 110 -9.94 -6.07 -11.57
N LEU A 111 -9.09 -6.25 -12.60
CA LEU A 111 -7.64 -6.38 -12.41
C LEU A 111 -7.05 -5.03 -12.00
N ARG A 112 -6.24 -5.06 -10.95
CA ARG A 112 -5.52 -3.90 -10.42
C ARG A 112 -4.30 -4.34 -9.62
N PRO A 113 -3.27 -3.51 -9.50
CA PRO A 113 -2.13 -3.79 -8.63
C PRO A 113 -2.60 -4.09 -7.21
N GLY A 114 -1.97 -5.05 -6.56
CA GLY A 114 -2.32 -5.48 -5.20
C GLY A 114 -3.20 -6.73 -5.11
N LEU A 115 -3.70 -7.27 -6.24
CA LEU A 115 -4.45 -8.52 -6.23
C LEU A 115 -3.56 -9.74 -6.33
N GLU A 116 -3.91 -10.80 -5.59
CA GLU A 116 -3.37 -12.14 -5.73
C GLU A 116 -4.20 -12.93 -6.74
N LEU A 117 -3.52 -13.71 -7.56
CA LEU A 117 -4.10 -14.44 -8.68
C LEU A 117 -3.57 -15.88 -8.71
N ASP A 118 -4.42 -16.82 -9.12
CA ASP A 118 -3.96 -18.04 -9.76
C ASP A 118 -4.03 -17.85 -11.27
N MET A 119 -2.93 -18.09 -11.94
CA MET A 119 -2.82 -17.90 -13.38
C MET A 119 -2.47 -19.18 -14.10
N HIS A 120 -3.17 -19.42 -15.22
CA HIS A 120 -2.79 -20.39 -16.21
C HIS A 120 -2.30 -19.62 -17.44
N PHE A 121 -1.08 -19.87 -17.89
CA PHE A 121 -0.48 -19.15 -19.00
C PHE A 121 0.33 -20.04 -19.92
N GLU A 122 0.47 -19.60 -21.15
CA GLU A 122 1.32 -20.20 -22.18
C GLU A 122 2.70 -19.55 -22.14
N GLU A 123 3.73 -20.34 -21.88
CA GLU A 123 5.13 -19.94 -21.94
C GLU A 123 5.71 -20.25 -23.31
N TYR A 124 6.17 -19.21 -24.00
CA TYR A 124 6.87 -19.29 -25.27
C TYR A 124 8.37 -19.01 -25.02
N ARG A 125 9.16 -20.08 -24.91
CA ARG A 125 10.57 -20.00 -24.46
C ARG A 125 11.50 -19.34 -25.48
N LEU A 126 11.28 -19.58 -26.78
CA LEU A 126 12.12 -18.99 -27.83
C LEU A 126 11.89 -17.50 -27.98
N SER A 127 10.64 -17.07 -27.93
CA SER A 127 10.25 -15.68 -28.02
C SER A 127 10.23 -14.95 -26.65
N GLN A 128 10.50 -15.66 -25.57
CA GLN A 128 10.48 -15.15 -24.18
C GLN A 128 9.16 -14.45 -23.82
N ARG A 129 8.03 -15.00 -24.30
CA ARG A 129 6.70 -14.44 -24.07
C ARG A 129 5.90 -15.35 -23.15
N ASN A 130 5.15 -14.73 -22.25
CA ASN A 130 4.17 -15.39 -21.40
C ASN A 130 2.79 -14.79 -21.67
N ILE A 131 1.81 -15.61 -22.06
CA ILE A 131 0.47 -15.15 -22.40
C ILE A 131 -0.54 -15.76 -21.42
N ALA A 132 -1.22 -14.92 -20.64
CA ALA A 132 -2.25 -15.34 -19.72
C ALA A 132 -3.46 -15.93 -20.46
N LYS A 133 -3.92 -17.11 -20.05
CA LYS A 133 -5.14 -17.76 -20.56
C LYS A 133 -6.29 -17.61 -19.57
N TYR A 134 -6.07 -18.05 -18.34
CA TYR A 134 -7.05 -17.94 -17.26
C TYR A 134 -6.41 -17.23 -16.08
N ILE A 135 -7.05 -16.16 -15.62
CA ILE A 135 -6.65 -15.35 -14.49
C ILE A 135 -7.74 -15.49 -13.45
N VAL A 136 -7.45 -16.08 -12.31
CA VAL A 136 -8.41 -16.34 -11.24
C VAL A 136 -8.04 -15.48 -10.03
N ILE A 137 -8.88 -14.51 -9.69
CA ILE A 137 -8.63 -13.61 -8.55
C ILE A 137 -8.80 -14.41 -7.26
N GLN A 138 -7.74 -14.45 -6.44
CA GLN A 138 -7.72 -15.09 -5.12
C GLN A 138 -8.02 -14.11 -3.99
N THR A 139 -7.69 -12.82 -4.19
CA THR A 139 -8.00 -11.77 -3.22
C THR A 139 -9.50 -11.65 -3.02
N LYS A 140 -9.97 -11.85 -1.79
CA LYS A 140 -11.38 -11.73 -1.42
C LYS A 140 -11.78 -10.25 -1.44
N MET A 141 -12.44 -9.82 -2.50
CA MET A 141 -12.86 -8.42 -2.69
C MET A 141 -14.14 -8.06 -1.94
N GLU A 142 -15.01 -9.03 -1.70
CA GLU A 142 -16.32 -8.85 -1.06
C GLU A 142 -16.68 -10.03 -0.14
N GLY A 143 -17.71 -9.87 0.68
CA GLY A 143 -18.25 -10.91 1.57
C GLY A 143 -17.95 -10.66 3.04
N ASN A 144 -18.10 -11.68 3.89
CA ASN A 144 -17.98 -11.55 5.35
C ASN A 144 -16.57 -11.10 5.75
N ASP A 145 -16.51 -10.07 6.59
CA ASP A 145 -15.29 -9.51 7.17
C ASP A 145 -15.55 -9.09 8.62
N SER A 146 -14.51 -9.08 9.45
CA SER A 146 -14.56 -8.63 10.83
C SER A 146 -13.20 -8.11 11.25
N PHE A 147 -13.20 -7.06 12.06
CA PHE A 147 -11.98 -6.51 12.63
C PHE A 147 -12.30 -5.69 13.89
N GLU A 148 -11.24 -5.35 14.61
CA GLU A 148 -11.26 -4.57 15.82
C GLU A 148 -10.25 -3.44 15.74
N GLY A 149 -10.60 -2.29 16.30
CA GLY A 149 -9.70 -1.14 16.33
C GLY A 149 -10.36 0.07 16.99
N VAL A 150 -9.70 1.22 16.85
CA VAL A 150 -10.18 2.49 17.39
C VAL A 150 -11.22 3.10 16.46
N TYR A 151 -12.33 3.59 17.04
CA TYR A 151 -13.25 4.44 16.31
C TYR A 151 -12.65 5.85 16.15
N GLU A 152 -12.36 6.21 14.93
CA GLU A 152 -11.66 7.45 14.56
C GLU A 152 -12.61 8.61 14.21
N GLY A 153 -13.92 8.40 14.39
CA GLY A 153 -14.92 9.41 14.07
C GLY A 153 -15.46 9.29 12.63
N ILE A 154 -15.98 10.40 12.13
CA ILE A 154 -16.55 10.51 10.78
C ILE A 154 -15.57 11.27 9.88
N SER A 155 -15.15 10.66 8.79
CA SER A 155 -14.35 11.30 7.76
C SER A 155 -15.04 11.16 6.41
N LYS A 156 -15.15 12.26 5.64
CA LYS A 156 -15.85 12.29 4.35
C LYS A 156 -17.28 11.69 4.43
N ASN A 157 -18.02 12.03 5.51
CA ASN A 157 -19.37 11.52 5.82
C ASN A 157 -19.48 10.01 6.07
N ARG A 158 -18.38 9.32 6.37
CA ARG A 158 -18.34 7.89 6.66
C ARG A 158 -17.62 7.64 7.97
N ALA A 159 -18.08 6.67 8.73
CA ALA A 159 -17.39 6.24 9.94
C ALA A 159 -16.09 5.51 9.59
N VAL A 160 -15.07 5.74 10.40
CA VAL A 160 -13.76 5.08 10.26
C VAL A 160 -13.46 4.31 11.54
N VAL A 161 -13.13 3.04 11.37
CA VAL A 161 -12.66 2.16 12.44
C VAL A 161 -11.40 1.47 11.94
N ASP A 162 -10.29 1.64 12.65
CA ASP A 162 -9.03 0.99 12.33
C ASP A 162 -8.56 1.29 10.88
N GLY A 163 -8.67 2.55 10.46
CA GLY A 163 -8.35 2.99 9.11
C GLY A 163 -9.29 2.48 8.01
N LYS A 164 -10.37 1.78 8.37
CA LYS A 164 -11.34 1.24 7.41
C LYS A 164 -12.67 1.97 7.49
N THR A 165 -13.21 2.25 6.32
CA THR A 165 -14.56 2.84 6.22
C THR A 165 -15.62 1.80 6.55
N VAL A 166 -16.54 2.18 7.43
CA VAL A 166 -17.65 1.34 7.87
C VAL A 166 -18.99 2.09 7.79
N GLU A 167 -20.05 1.36 7.52
CA GLU A 167 -21.43 1.85 7.57
C GLU A 167 -22.27 0.87 8.37
N LEU A 168 -23.18 1.38 9.20
CA LEU A 168 -24.09 0.54 9.97
C LEU A 168 -25.26 0.11 9.07
N LYS A 169 -25.52 -1.18 8.98
CA LYS A 169 -26.66 -1.74 8.25
C LYS A 169 -27.96 -1.21 8.88
N PRO A 170 -28.97 -0.81 8.09
CA PRO A 170 -30.26 -0.39 8.65
C PRO A 170 -30.83 -1.42 9.64
N GLY A 171 -31.17 -0.96 10.85
CA GLY A 171 -31.67 -1.80 11.94
C GLY A 171 -30.60 -2.53 12.77
N ALA A 172 -29.32 -2.47 12.38
CA ALA A 172 -28.22 -2.95 13.22
C ALA A 172 -27.83 -1.90 14.28
N PHE A 173 -27.12 -2.36 15.32
CA PHE A 173 -26.58 -1.49 16.36
C PHE A 173 -25.24 -2.01 16.87
N ILE A 174 -24.48 -1.12 17.49
CA ILE A 174 -23.24 -1.44 18.22
C ILE A 174 -23.61 -1.54 19.71
N GLU A 175 -23.27 -2.66 20.33
CA GLU A 175 -23.54 -2.91 21.75
C GLU A 175 -22.43 -2.29 22.61
N GLY A 176 -22.79 -1.46 23.58
CA GLY A 176 -21.88 -0.93 24.58
C GLY A 176 -21.55 -1.96 25.65
N THR A 177 -20.25 -2.12 25.93
CA THR A 177 -19.74 -3.02 26.99
C THR A 177 -19.01 -2.22 28.06
N GLU A 178 -17.77 -2.49 28.39
CA GLU A 178 -17.03 -1.79 29.45
C GLU A 178 -17.06 -0.26 29.27
N GLY A 179 -17.52 0.48 30.24
CA GLY A 179 -17.72 1.93 30.21
C GLY A 179 -19.04 2.38 29.54
N PHE A 180 -19.61 1.55 28.66
CA PHE A 180 -20.88 1.83 27.95
C PHE A 180 -21.95 0.77 28.17
N LYS A 181 -21.86 -0.01 29.26
CA LYS A 181 -22.74 -1.15 29.53
C LYS A 181 -24.23 -0.75 29.51
N GLY A 182 -25.01 -1.49 28.71
CA GLY A 182 -26.44 -1.26 28.53
C GLY A 182 -26.79 -0.25 27.43
N GLN A 183 -25.83 0.45 26.86
CA GLN A 183 -26.04 1.36 25.73
C GLN A 183 -26.10 0.58 24.40
N LYS A 184 -26.94 1.09 23.49
CA LYS A 184 -27.02 0.61 22.11
C LYS A 184 -26.86 1.80 21.17
N PHE A 185 -25.86 1.75 20.29
CA PHE A 185 -25.59 2.82 19.35
C PHE A 185 -26.12 2.41 17.96
N ASN A 186 -27.17 3.07 17.51
CA ASN A 186 -27.80 2.89 16.21
C ASN A 186 -27.18 3.79 15.13
N SER A 187 -26.17 4.56 15.50
CA SER A 187 -25.38 5.40 14.61
C SER A 187 -23.96 5.56 15.18
N PHE A 188 -22.96 5.55 14.32
CA PHE A 188 -21.58 5.87 14.68
C PHE A 188 -21.42 7.32 15.18
N GLN A 189 -22.28 8.24 14.75
CA GLN A 189 -22.26 9.64 15.23
C GLN A 189 -22.48 9.79 16.72
N ASN A 190 -23.17 8.82 17.32
CA ASN A 190 -23.49 8.84 18.76
C ASN A 190 -22.43 8.13 19.61
N MET A 191 -21.37 7.62 18.98
CA MET A 191 -20.30 6.91 19.68
C MET A 191 -19.19 7.86 20.09
N MET A 192 -18.51 7.52 21.17
CA MET A 192 -17.36 8.26 21.64
C MET A 192 -16.16 8.01 20.73
N ILE A 193 -15.60 9.07 20.17
CA ILE A 193 -14.35 9.01 19.39
C ILE A 193 -13.22 8.54 20.30
N GLY A 194 -12.35 7.67 19.76
CA GLY A 194 -11.26 7.07 20.53
C GLY A 194 -11.65 5.78 21.26
N SER A 195 -12.96 5.41 21.31
CA SER A 195 -13.38 4.12 21.88
C SER A 195 -12.90 2.94 21.01
N PHE A 196 -12.67 1.80 21.63
CA PHE A 196 -12.45 0.56 20.90
C PHE A 196 -13.75 0.00 20.36
N VAL A 197 -13.70 -0.54 19.15
CA VAL A 197 -14.86 -1.12 18.46
C VAL A 197 -14.46 -2.43 17.79
N SER A 198 -15.26 -3.47 18.02
CA SER A 198 -15.21 -4.70 17.24
C SER A 198 -16.44 -4.73 16.33
N VAL A 199 -16.23 -4.91 15.04
CA VAL A 199 -17.29 -4.93 14.03
C VAL A 199 -17.21 -6.16 13.15
N SER A 200 -18.38 -6.65 12.74
CA SER A 200 -18.50 -7.72 11.74
C SER A 200 -19.66 -7.45 10.80
N GLY A 201 -19.51 -7.84 9.54
CA GLY A 201 -20.53 -7.59 8.53
C GLY A 201 -20.08 -8.05 7.14
N LYS A 202 -20.60 -7.39 6.12
CA LYS A 202 -20.26 -7.69 4.71
C LYS A 202 -19.48 -6.56 4.07
N ARG A 203 -18.27 -6.86 3.61
CA ARG A 203 -17.51 -5.95 2.76
C ARG A 203 -18.23 -5.83 1.42
N GLN A 204 -18.45 -4.60 1.01
CA GLN A 204 -19.04 -4.24 -0.27
C GLN A 204 -17.96 -4.12 -1.36
N PRO A 205 -18.32 -4.19 -2.67
CA PRO A 205 -17.35 -4.03 -3.75
C PRO A 205 -16.57 -2.72 -3.74
N ASN A 206 -17.14 -1.65 -3.14
CA ASN A 206 -16.49 -0.34 -2.95
C ASN A 206 -15.54 -0.29 -1.74
N GLY A 207 -15.26 -1.42 -1.07
CA GLY A 207 -14.37 -1.51 0.08
C GLY A 207 -15.01 -1.21 1.43
N ILE A 208 -16.23 -0.68 1.48
CA ILE A 208 -16.94 -0.34 2.72
C ILE A 208 -17.41 -1.62 3.43
N LEU A 209 -17.22 -1.71 4.75
CA LEU A 209 -17.83 -2.75 5.55
C LEU A 209 -19.24 -2.32 5.97
N LEU A 210 -20.26 -3.01 5.47
CA LEU A 210 -21.63 -2.87 5.99
C LEU A 210 -21.76 -3.71 7.25
N VAL A 211 -21.73 -3.01 8.41
CA VAL A 211 -21.70 -3.62 9.74
C VAL A 211 -23.07 -4.19 10.11
N GLU A 212 -23.10 -5.48 10.45
CA GLU A 212 -24.30 -6.19 10.91
C GLU A 212 -24.30 -6.37 12.42
N LYS A 213 -23.13 -6.48 13.03
CA LYS A 213 -22.95 -6.64 14.48
C LYS A 213 -21.69 -5.92 14.92
N GLY A 214 -21.73 -5.36 16.13
CA GLY A 214 -20.54 -4.75 16.73
C GLY A 214 -20.67 -4.59 18.23
N LYS A 215 -19.53 -4.39 18.87
CA LYS A 215 -19.39 -4.05 20.28
C LYS A 215 -18.45 -2.88 20.43
N THR A 216 -18.68 -2.04 21.43
CA THR A 216 -17.77 -0.94 21.76
C THR A 216 -17.50 -0.89 23.25
N TRP A 217 -16.29 -0.49 23.60
CA TRP A 217 -15.87 -0.28 24.99
C TRP A 217 -14.94 0.93 25.09
N GLU A 218 -14.91 1.49 26.29
CA GLU A 218 -14.10 2.66 26.57
C GLU A 218 -12.60 2.33 26.49
N ASN A 219 -11.84 3.18 25.82
CA ASN A 219 -10.39 3.10 25.84
C ASN A 219 -9.88 3.72 27.16
N LYS A 220 -9.64 2.87 28.16
CA LYS A 220 -9.08 3.30 29.45
C LYS A 220 -7.58 3.04 29.47
N GLU A 221 -6.83 4.10 29.67
CA GLU A 221 -5.41 3.96 30.01
C GLU A 221 -5.26 3.26 31.37
N SER A 222 -4.32 2.32 31.46
CA SER A 222 -3.96 1.77 32.74
C SER A 222 -3.15 2.78 33.57
N PRO A 223 -3.16 2.67 34.92
CA PRO A 223 -2.30 3.53 35.75
C PRO A 223 -0.82 3.45 35.38
N GLU A 224 -0.37 2.31 34.87
CA GLU A 224 0.99 2.07 34.41
C GLU A 224 1.30 2.87 33.12
N ASP A 225 0.34 2.94 32.19
CA ASP A 225 0.48 3.71 30.95
C ASP A 225 0.55 5.21 31.25
N VAL A 226 -0.32 5.70 32.13
CA VAL A 226 -0.28 7.09 32.60
C VAL A 226 1.08 7.40 33.24
N LYS A 227 1.60 6.51 34.11
CA LYS A 227 2.93 6.67 34.71
C LYS A 227 4.02 6.72 33.65
N LEU A 228 3.97 5.84 32.62
CA LEU A 228 4.95 5.82 31.55
C LEU A 228 4.93 7.14 30.76
N LYS A 229 3.75 7.62 30.34
CA LYS A 229 3.62 8.90 29.66
C LYS A 229 4.17 10.08 30.50
N LEU A 230 3.79 10.14 31.76
CA LEU A 230 4.28 11.18 32.68
C LEU A 230 5.79 11.09 32.90
N SER A 231 6.34 9.88 33.02
CA SER A 231 7.79 9.68 33.14
C SER A 231 8.54 10.15 31.88
N LEU A 232 8.05 9.82 30.70
CA LEU A 232 8.63 10.29 29.44
C LEU A 232 8.57 11.82 29.34
N GLN A 233 7.43 12.43 29.65
CA GLN A 233 7.27 13.87 29.65
C GLN A 233 8.19 14.57 30.66
N SER A 234 8.33 14.02 31.88
CA SER A 234 9.15 14.59 32.95
C SER A 234 10.66 14.43 32.72
N THR A 235 11.07 13.37 32.01
CA THR A 235 12.47 13.10 31.70
C THR A 235 12.92 13.70 30.37
N ARG A 236 11.95 14.12 29.53
CA ARG A 236 12.25 14.78 28.25
C ARG A 236 12.97 16.12 28.47
N LYS A 237 14.16 16.21 27.90
CA LYS A 237 14.90 17.48 27.82
C LYS A 237 15.08 17.84 26.36
N LEU A 238 14.71 19.06 26.01
CA LEU A 238 14.84 19.62 24.67
C LEU A 238 15.79 20.79 24.71
N THR A 239 16.83 20.73 23.87
CA THR A 239 17.73 21.84 23.59
C THR A 239 17.65 22.21 22.11
N SER A 240 18.43 23.20 21.67
CA SER A 240 18.56 23.49 20.23
C SER A 240 19.17 22.36 19.42
N ASP A 241 19.94 21.49 20.05
CA ASP A 241 20.81 20.49 19.39
C ASP A 241 20.39 19.06 19.64
N GLU A 242 19.57 18.80 20.65
CA GLU A 242 19.21 17.44 21.04
C GLU A 242 17.88 17.34 21.78
N VAL A 243 17.26 16.16 21.67
CA VAL A 243 16.17 15.71 22.54
C VAL A 243 16.66 14.49 23.30
N SER A 244 16.50 14.49 24.61
CA SER A 244 16.87 13.34 25.43
C SER A 244 15.72 12.88 26.34
N PHE A 245 15.70 11.58 26.60
CA PHE A 245 14.83 10.90 27.56
C PHE A 245 15.72 10.08 28.47
N GLY A 246 16.02 10.61 29.65
CA GLY A 246 16.99 9.96 30.54
C GLY A 246 18.37 9.83 29.88
N SER A 247 18.82 8.61 29.62
CA SER A 247 20.12 8.33 28.97
C SER A 247 20.07 8.25 27.44
N VAL A 248 18.87 8.23 26.85
CA VAL A 248 18.71 8.22 25.39
C VAL A 248 18.71 9.64 24.87
N THR A 249 19.61 9.95 23.94
CA THR A 249 19.75 11.27 23.33
C THR A 249 19.71 11.18 21.81
N PHE A 250 18.87 12.00 21.20
CA PHE A 250 18.76 12.17 19.77
C PHE A 250 19.38 13.50 19.37
N LYS A 251 20.42 13.48 18.54
CA LYS A 251 21.02 14.67 17.98
C LYS A 251 20.11 15.25 16.89
N LEU A 252 19.65 16.48 17.05
CA LEU A 252 18.77 17.14 16.10
C LEU A 252 19.56 17.70 14.91
N LEU A 253 18.95 17.61 13.73
CA LEU A 253 19.49 18.24 12.54
C LEU A 253 19.39 19.76 12.65
N LYS A 254 20.53 20.46 12.53
CA LYS A 254 20.61 21.93 12.52
C LYS A 254 20.16 22.50 11.18
N ASN A 255 18.90 22.35 10.85
CA ASN A 255 18.28 22.91 9.66
C ASN A 255 16.80 23.19 9.92
N ASP A 256 16.50 24.42 10.34
CA ASP A 256 15.14 24.84 10.73
C ASP A 256 14.15 24.76 9.58
N GLU A 257 14.59 25.01 8.34
CA GLU A 257 13.74 24.92 7.16
C GLU A 257 13.27 23.48 6.93
N LEU A 258 14.17 22.50 7.01
CA LEU A 258 13.85 21.09 6.83
C LEU A 258 13.04 20.56 8.02
N SER A 259 13.39 20.92 9.25
CA SER A 259 12.66 20.55 10.45
C SER A 259 11.23 21.09 10.43
N SER A 260 11.04 22.32 10.01
CA SER A 260 9.72 22.93 9.82
C SER A 260 8.93 22.26 8.71
N TYR A 261 9.59 21.90 7.60
CA TYR A 261 8.98 21.17 6.47
C TYR A 261 8.46 19.81 6.91
N VAL A 262 9.27 18.99 7.57
CA VAL A 262 8.89 17.69 8.11
C VAL A 262 7.77 17.82 9.14
N SER A 263 7.86 18.78 10.05
CA SER A 263 6.83 19.05 11.06
C SER A 263 5.49 19.45 10.43
N ARG A 264 5.50 20.24 9.35
CA ARG A 264 4.30 20.61 8.60
C ARG A 264 3.60 19.37 8.02
N ILE A 265 4.36 18.47 7.41
CA ILE A 265 3.84 17.22 6.84
C ILE A 265 3.30 16.33 7.97
N GLY A 266 4.05 16.14 9.04
CA GLY A 266 3.63 15.36 10.20
C GLY A 266 2.31 15.86 10.79
N ARG A 267 2.19 17.17 11.03
CA ARG A 267 0.94 17.77 11.52
C ARG A 267 -0.23 17.57 10.57
N SER A 268 0.00 17.59 9.24
CA SER A 268 -1.07 17.36 8.27
C SER A 268 -1.62 15.94 8.34
N VAL A 269 -0.78 14.96 8.69
CA VAL A 269 -1.10 13.53 8.74
C VAL A 269 -1.68 13.09 10.09
N ILE A 270 -1.63 13.93 11.13
CA ILE A 270 -2.37 13.66 12.38
C ILE A 270 -3.84 13.46 12.02
N PRO A 271 -4.50 12.36 12.47
CA PRO A 271 -5.90 12.11 12.12
C PRO A 271 -6.82 13.19 12.69
N ASP A 272 -7.90 13.49 11.96
CA ASP A 272 -8.79 14.60 12.29
C ASP A 272 -9.38 14.47 13.69
N TYR A 273 -9.73 13.25 14.14
CA TYR A 273 -10.24 13.06 15.48
C TYR A 273 -9.25 13.52 16.57
N GLN A 274 -7.95 13.34 16.37
CA GLN A 274 -6.93 13.84 17.30
C GLN A 274 -6.82 15.37 17.28
N LYS A 275 -7.00 16.00 16.11
CA LYS A 275 -7.02 17.47 15.99
C LYS A 275 -8.22 18.09 16.69
N GLU A 276 -9.39 17.43 16.58
CA GLU A 276 -10.67 17.91 17.09
C GLU A 276 -10.86 17.69 18.61
N LEU A 277 -10.15 16.74 19.22
CA LEU A 277 -10.20 16.52 20.65
C LEU A 277 -9.80 17.78 21.42
N PRO A 278 -10.55 18.15 22.47
CA PRO A 278 -10.19 19.31 23.30
C PRO A 278 -8.87 19.08 24.05
N ASN A 279 -8.18 20.15 24.35
CA ASN A 279 -6.97 20.08 25.18
C ASN A 279 -7.31 19.50 26.56
N GLY A 280 -6.49 18.59 27.06
CA GLY A 280 -6.71 17.88 28.31
C GLY A 280 -7.64 16.66 28.19
N HIS A 281 -8.14 16.34 27.01
CA HIS A 281 -8.87 15.08 26.80
C HIS A 281 -7.92 13.88 27.04
N PRO A 282 -8.33 12.81 27.74
CA PRO A 282 -7.44 11.71 28.13
C PRO A 282 -6.70 11.04 26.97
N VAL A 283 -7.36 10.93 25.80
CA VAL A 283 -6.75 10.32 24.60
C VAL A 283 -6.16 11.34 23.61
N LYS A 284 -6.10 12.62 23.99
CA LYS A 284 -5.42 13.65 23.18
C LYS A 284 -3.91 13.48 23.27
N ILE A 285 -3.27 13.53 22.11
CA ILE A 285 -1.82 13.37 21.99
C ILE A 285 -1.23 14.67 21.41
N ASP A 286 -0.22 15.21 22.08
CA ASP A 286 0.53 16.37 21.61
C ASP A 286 1.71 15.91 20.78
N PHE A 287 1.52 15.81 19.47
CA PHE A 287 2.56 15.35 18.56
C PHE A 287 3.64 16.40 18.31
N ASN A 288 4.90 15.97 18.45
CA ASN A 288 6.08 16.74 18.14
C ASN A 288 6.98 15.97 17.17
N PHE A 289 7.42 16.61 16.09
CA PHE A 289 8.20 15.98 15.03
C PHE A 289 9.63 16.49 15.04
N TYR A 290 10.59 15.57 15.06
CA TYR A 290 12.01 15.85 15.15
C TYR A 290 12.77 15.18 14.02
N VAL A 291 13.68 15.93 13.38
CA VAL A 291 14.63 15.37 12.41
C VAL A 291 15.93 15.06 13.13
N VAL A 292 16.34 13.81 13.14
CA VAL A 292 17.53 13.32 13.83
C VAL A 292 18.68 13.17 12.84
N GLU A 293 19.85 13.74 13.21
CA GLU A 293 21.09 13.57 12.44
C GLU A 293 21.66 12.16 12.67
N ASP A 294 21.22 11.20 11.88
CA ASP A 294 21.62 9.80 12.00
C ASP A 294 21.70 9.12 10.63
N SER A 295 22.70 8.26 10.47
CA SER A 295 22.97 7.48 9.25
C SER A 295 22.16 6.19 9.14
N THR A 296 21.35 5.85 10.13
CA THR A 296 20.45 4.69 10.08
C THR A 296 19.14 5.02 9.39
N PHE A 297 18.57 4.03 8.67
CA PHE A 297 17.27 4.18 8.02
C PHE A 297 16.18 3.88 9.05
N ASN A 298 15.79 4.87 9.82
CA ASN A 298 14.84 4.66 10.90
C ASN A 298 13.90 5.85 11.10
N ALA A 299 12.72 5.55 11.61
CA ALA A 299 11.81 6.47 12.26
C ALA A 299 11.27 5.77 13.50
N CYS A 300 10.85 6.51 14.50
CA CYS A 300 10.19 5.94 15.67
C CYS A 300 9.31 6.97 16.35
N ALA A 301 8.27 6.49 17.04
CA ALA A 301 7.40 7.32 17.83
C ALA A 301 7.36 6.85 19.29
N TYR A 302 7.34 7.80 20.21
CA TYR A 302 7.22 7.58 21.64
C TYR A 302 5.78 7.78 22.12
N PRO A 303 5.35 7.12 23.18
CA PRO A 303 3.97 7.24 23.72
C PRO A 303 3.56 8.66 24.13
N ASP A 304 4.52 9.58 24.34
CA ASP A 304 4.27 10.98 24.64
C ASP A 304 3.94 11.84 23.40
N GLY A 305 3.93 11.24 22.21
CA GLY A 305 3.70 11.93 20.94
C GLY A 305 4.96 12.47 20.25
N SER A 306 6.16 12.22 20.79
CA SER A 306 7.42 12.56 20.14
C SER A 306 7.69 11.61 18.98
N VAL A 307 7.82 12.13 17.75
CA VAL A 307 8.08 11.37 16.52
C VAL A 307 9.43 11.79 15.97
N PHE A 308 10.32 10.83 15.79
CA PHE A 308 11.68 11.02 15.28
C PHE A 308 11.81 10.41 13.90
N ILE A 309 12.46 11.15 12.99
CA ILE A 309 12.79 10.64 11.66
C ILE A 309 14.26 10.91 11.36
N HIS A 310 14.99 9.87 10.96
CA HIS A 310 16.43 9.97 10.71
C HIS A 310 16.71 10.56 9.32
N THR A 311 17.77 11.34 9.24
CA THR A 311 18.20 12.00 7.99
C THR A 311 18.47 10.99 6.87
N ALA A 312 19.04 9.81 7.19
CA ALA A 312 19.29 8.78 6.21
C ALA A 312 18.01 8.22 5.59
N LEU A 313 16.95 8.01 6.39
CA LEU A 313 15.64 7.57 5.87
C LEU A 313 15.02 8.66 4.98
N LEU A 314 15.01 9.91 5.43
CA LEU A 314 14.52 11.03 4.62
C LEU A 314 15.20 11.09 3.25
N ALA A 315 16.52 10.87 3.19
CA ALA A 315 17.26 10.87 1.94
C ALA A 315 16.87 9.73 0.97
N GLN A 316 16.31 8.64 1.44
CA GLN A 316 15.87 7.52 0.62
C GLN A 316 14.48 7.71 0.02
N LEU A 317 13.62 8.50 0.66
CA LEU A 317 12.28 8.77 0.16
C LEU A 317 12.34 9.64 -1.09
N GLU A 318 11.36 9.50 -1.99
CA GLU A 318 11.38 10.16 -3.30
C GLU A 318 10.46 11.37 -3.39
N ASN A 319 9.48 11.46 -2.49
CA ASN A 319 8.45 12.49 -2.50
C ASN A 319 7.79 12.67 -1.13
N GLU A 320 6.98 13.73 -1.01
CA GLU A 320 6.29 14.09 0.22
C GLU A 320 5.26 13.04 0.66
N ALA A 321 4.57 12.39 -0.29
CA ALA A 321 3.60 11.35 0.04
C ALA A 321 4.26 10.12 0.69
N GLN A 322 5.48 9.78 0.28
CA GLN A 322 6.26 8.73 0.94
C GLN A 322 6.67 9.12 2.36
N LEU A 323 7.04 10.38 2.59
CA LEU A 323 7.28 10.89 3.95
C LEU A 323 5.99 10.86 4.79
N ALA A 324 4.86 11.27 4.21
CA ALA A 324 3.55 11.20 4.86
C ALA A 324 3.16 9.76 5.23
N THR A 325 3.56 8.77 4.43
CA THR A 325 3.39 7.34 4.74
C THR A 325 4.11 6.95 6.03
N ILE A 326 5.41 7.27 6.12
CA ILE A 326 6.22 6.94 7.30
C ILE A 326 5.67 7.65 8.54
N LEU A 327 5.42 8.96 8.45
CA LEU A 327 4.88 9.73 9.58
C LEU A 327 3.49 9.24 10.01
N GLY A 328 2.62 8.87 9.07
CA GLY A 328 1.32 8.28 9.36
C GLY A 328 1.42 6.94 10.07
N HIS A 329 2.38 6.10 9.65
CA HIS A 329 2.70 4.83 10.30
C HIS A 329 3.16 5.05 11.75
N GLU A 330 4.10 5.96 11.99
CA GLU A 330 4.59 6.28 13.34
C GLU A 330 3.51 6.88 14.24
N ILE A 331 2.71 7.80 13.69
CA ILE A 331 1.54 8.37 14.41
C ILE A 331 0.57 7.24 14.82
N SER A 332 0.38 6.24 13.95
CA SER A 332 -0.51 5.11 14.24
C SER A 332 -0.02 4.28 15.42
N HIS A 333 1.30 4.07 15.57
CA HIS A 333 1.85 3.39 16.74
C HIS A 333 1.49 4.08 18.06
N VAL A 334 1.37 5.41 18.05
CA VAL A 334 1.00 6.19 19.24
C VAL A 334 -0.51 6.19 19.45
N THR A 335 -1.30 6.45 18.39
CA THR A 335 -2.75 6.54 18.48
C THR A 335 -3.44 5.20 18.84
N TYR A 336 -2.81 4.08 18.47
CA TYR A 336 -3.26 2.72 18.83
C TYR A 336 -2.53 2.14 20.04
N GLU A 337 -1.67 2.94 20.69
CA GLU A 337 -0.94 2.58 21.91
C GLU A 337 -0.18 1.25 21.78
N HIS A 338 0.48 1.04 20.62
CA HIS A 338 1.14 -0.22 20.31
C HIS A 338 2.22 -0.59 21.32
N SER A 339 2.93 0.39 21.88
CA SER A 339 3.90 0.17 22.97
C SER A 339 3.24 -0.45 24.21
N ARG A 340 2.03 -0.03 24.56
CA ARG A 340 1.26 -0.59 25.68
C ARG A 340 0.81 -2.01 25.39
N VAL A 341 0.23 -2.23 24.20
CA VAL A 341 -0.25 -3.57 23.79
C VAL A 341 0.90 -4.57 23.77
N GLN A 342 2.06 -4.16 23.27
CA GLN A 342 3.27 -4.97 23.26
C GLN A 342 3.73 -5.29 24.68
N ASN A 343 3.75 -4.32 25.59
CA ASN A 343 4.14 -4.52 26.99
C ASN A 343 3.19 -5.46 27.73
N LYS A 344 1.88 -5.30 27.60
CA LYS A 344 0.90 -6.19 28.22
C LYS A 344 1.11 -7.67 27.84
N ASN A 345 1.46 -7.91 26.60
CA ASN A 345 1.69 -9.27 26.11
C ASN A 345 3.06 -9.81 26.53
N GLN A 346 4.05 -8.94 26.73
CA GLN A 346 5.37 -9.32 27.27
C GLN A 346 5.36 -9.57 28.78
N GLN A 347 4.46 -8.92 29.54
CA GLN A 347 4.29 -9.20 30.98
C GLN A 347 3.89 -10.65 31.25
N ASN A 348 3.18 -11.28 30.33
CA ASN A 348 2.87 -12.70 30.37
C ASN A 348 4.07 -13.61 30.03
N ILE A 349 5.18 -13.05 29.53
CA ILE A 349 6.32 -13.83 29.04
C ILE A 349 7.58 -13.62 29.91
N ASN A 350 7.86 -12.43 30.43
CA ASN A 350 9.05 -12.20 31.28
C ASN A 350 9.02 -10.84 32.02
N ALA A 351 8.93 -10.85 33.33
CA ALA A 351 9.05 -9.65 34.17
C ALA A 351 10.39 -8.90 33.98
N ALA A 352 11.45 -9.60 33.55
CA ALA A 352 12.76 -9.02 33.30
C ALA A 352 12.84 -8.10 32.07
N THR A 353 12.13 -8.44 30.96
CA THR A 353 12.09 -7.61 29.75
C THR A 353 11.24 -6.36 29.94
N THR A 354 10.18 -6.48 30.71
CA THR A 354 9.35 -5.33 31.11
C THR A 354 10.12 -4.33 31.96
N PHE A 355 10.89 -4.85 32.92
CA PHE A 355 11.79 -4.03 33.74
C PHE A 355 12.85 -3.32 32.88
N ALA A 356 13.45 -4.02 31.89
CA ALA A 356 14.42 -3.42 30.98
C ALA A 356 13.82 -2.31 30.12
N PHE A 357 12.58 -2.46 29.62
CA PHE A 357 11.86 -1.42 28.87
C PHE A 357 11.60 -0.18 29.75
N PHE A 358 11.04 -0.37 30.94
CA PHE A 358 10.78 0.74 31.86
C PHE A 358 12.08 1.39 32.35
N ALA A 359 13.12 0.61 32.58
CA ALA A 359 14.40 1.11 33.01
C ALA A 359 15.13 1.89 31.90
N THR A 360 14.94 1.52 30.63
CA THR A 360 15.46 2.26 29.49
C THR A 360 14.64 3.53 29.25
N ALA A 361 13.32 3.44 29.28
CA ALA A 361 12.42 4.59 29.15
C ALA A 361 12.60 5.59 30.31
N ALA A 362 12.94 5.10 31.52
CA ALA A 362 13.27 5.93 32.69
C ALA A 362 14.72 6.38 32.75
N GLY A 363 15.55 6.04 31.76
CA GLY A 363 16.97 6.41 31.72
C GLY A 363 17.86 5.65 32.70
N VAL A 364 17.40 4.52 33.22
CA VAL A 364 18.16 3.68 34.18
C VAL A 364 19.05 2.68 33.45
N LEU A 365 18.71 2.30 32.21
CA LEU A 365 19.50 1.40 31.37
C LEU A 365 19.87 2.05 30.04
N PRO A 366 21.09 1.83 29.51
CA PRO A 366 21.49 2.29 28.20
C PRO A 366 20.62 1.69 27.09
N ALA A 367 20.36 2.47 26.04
CA ALA A 367 19.57 2.02 24.87
C ALA A 367 20.15 0.76 24.21
N ASP A 368 21.48 0.61 24.24
CA ASP A 368 22.19 -0.57 23.73
C ASP A 368 21.80 -1.87 24.48
N LEU A 369 21.49 -1.76 25.77
CA LEU A 369 21.02 -2.90 26.57
C LEU A 369 19.55 -3.24 26.26
N PHE A 370 18.74 -2.26 25.86
CA PHE A 370 17.38 -2.49 25.38
C PHE A 370 17.38 -3.23 24.05
N ILE A 371 18.23 -2.83 23.11
CA ILE A 371 18.43 -3.50 21.82
C ILE A 371 18.91 -4.95 22.07
N LEU A 372 19.82 -5.14 23.03
CA LEU A 372 20.32 -6.45 23.41
C LEU A 372 19.25 -7.30 24.12
N ALA A 373 18.46 -6.73 25.02
CA ALA A 373 17.38 -7.42 25.73
C ALA A 373 16.21 -7.78 24.80
N ALA A 374 15.85 -6.87 23.86
CA ALA A 374 14.88 -7.13 22.80
C ALA A 374 15.38 -8.20 21.81
N GLY A 375 16.70 -8.24 21.54
CA GLY A 375 17.34 -9.25 20.69
C GLY A 375 17.54 -10.62 21.35
N LEU A 376 17.68 -10.68 22.67
CA LEU A 376 17.89 -11.94 23.42
C LEU A 376 16.56 -12.60 23.84
N GLY A 377 15.44 -11.90 23.81
CA GLY A 377 14.12 -12.39 24.21
C GLY A 377 13.39 -13.31 23.21
N GLY A 378 14.05 -13.71 22.13
CA GLY A 378 13.56 -14.69 21.18
C GLY A 378 12.87 -14.11 19.94
N PRO A 379 13.51 -14.21 18.75
CA PRO A 379 13.01 -13.65 17.49
C PRO A 379 11.66 -14.23 17.03
N ALA A 380 11.27 -15.40 17.55
CA ALA A 380 10.07 -16.10 17.11
C ALA A 380 8.76 -15.59 17.73
N LEU A 381 8.80 -15.06 18.96
CA LEU A 381 7.59 -14.58 19.65
C LEU A 381 7.33 -13.10 19.41
N SER A 382 8.38 -12.28 19.32
CA SER A 382 8.26 -10.87 18.96
C SER A 382 7.81 -10.68 17.51
N SER A 383 8.26 -11.55 16.59
CA SER A 383 7.97 -11.41 15.15
C SER A 383 6.49 -11.61 14.80
N SER A 384 5.76 -12.54 15.44
CA SER A 384 4.34 -12.78 15.11
C SER A 384 3.39 -11.75 15.72
N PHE A 385 3.75 -11.18 16.86
CA PHE A 385 2.97 -10.14 17.52
C PHE A 385 3.20 -8.78 16.87
N ASN A 386 4.46 -8.43 16.66
CA ASN A 386 4.83 -7.23 15.93
C ASN A 386 4.17 -7.13 14.55
N ARG A 387 3.96 -8.25 13.85
CA ARG A 387 3.28 -8.25 12.54
C ARG A 387 1.87 -7.70 12.58
N LYS A 388 1.04 -8.05 13.56
CA LYS A 388 -0.34 -7.54 13.65
C LYS A 388 -0.36 -6.05 13.95
N LEU A 389 0.51 -5.57 14.80
CA LEU A 389 0.64 -4.15 15.12
C LEU A 389 1.18 -3.37 13.92
N GLU A 390 2.17 -3.93 13.19
CA GLU A 390 2.68 -3.36 11.96
C GLU A 390 1.59 -3.29 10.87
N GLU A 391 0.83 -4.37 10.67
CA GLU A 391 -0.30 -4.40 9.74
C GLU A 391 -1.39 -3.39 10.13
N GLN A 392 -1.61 -3.16 11.41
CA GLN A 392 -2.53 -2.14 11.92
C GLN A 392 -1.99 -0.74 11.68
N ALA A 393 -0.70 -0.50 11.96
CA ALA A 393 -0.05 0.78 11.74
C ALA A 393 0.01 1.14 10.25
N ASP A 394 0.30 0.17 9.38
CA ASP A 394 0.25 0.36 7.93
C ASP A 394 -1.15 0.77 7.45
N ARG A 395 -2.18 0.11 7.97
CA ARG A 395 -3.56 0.35 7.58
C ARG A 395 -4.07 1.70 8.05
N ALA A 396 -3.84 2.04 9.33
CA ALA A 396 -4.25 3.32 9.88
C ALA A 396 -3.44 4.47 9.28
N GLY A 397 -2.11 4.31 9.17
CA GLY A 397 -1.22 5.30 8.56
C GLY A 397 -1.56 5.58 7.10
N LEU A 398 -1.93 4.54 6.33
CA LEU A 398 -2.42 4.68 4.96
C LEU A 398 -3.69 5.55 4.91
N ASN A 399 -4.61 5.35 5.84
CA ASN A 399 -5.81 6.18 5.96
C ASN A 399 -5.48 7.62 6.35
N TYR A 400 -4.56 7.82 7.30
CA TYR A 400 -4.16 9.15 7.77
C TYR A 400 -3.53 9.99 6.64
N MET A 401 -2.60 9.40 5.87
CA MET A 401 -2.02 10.11 4.73
C MET A 401 -3.06 10.41 3.65
N TYR A 402 -4.00 9.50 3.39
CA TYR A 402 -5.09 9.72 2.44
C TYR A 402 -6.04 10.84 2.89
N GLN A 403 -6.41 10.89 4.17
CA GLN A 403 -7.21 11.99 4.74
C GLN A 403 -6.50 13.34 4.61
N ALA A 404 -5.18 13.36 4.76
CA ALA A 404 -4.33 14.55 4.56
C ALA A 404 -4.19 14.96 3.07
N GLY A 405 -4.80 14.20 2.16
CA GLY A 405 -4.80 14.48 0.72
C GLY A 405 -3.58 13.97 -0.03
N TYR A 406 -2.82 13.03 0.53
CA TYR A 406 -1.70 12.37 -0.14
C TYR A 406 -2.14 11.12 -0.89
N ASP A 407 -1.43 10.83 -1.99
CA ASP A 407 -1.69 9.66 -2.83
C ASP A 407 -1.29 8.36 -2.12
N PRO A 408 -2.25 7.49 -1.75
CA PRO A 408 -1.97 6.26 -1.02
C PRO A 408 -1.13 5.25 -1.82
N ARG A 409 -1.06 5.38 -3.16
CA ARG A 409 -0.23 4.50 -4.01
C ARG A 409 1.27 4.65 -3.72
N GLU A 410 1.69 5.79 -3.19
CA GLU A 410 3.08 6.02 -2.79
C GLU A 410 3.48 5.21 -1.55
N ALA A 411 2.52 4.82 -0.70
CA ALA A 411 2.80 4.02 0.48
C ALA A 411 3.36 2.63 0.13
N ALA A 412 2.78 1.96 -0.85
CA ALA A 412 3.31 0.66 -1.31
C ALA A 412 4.73 0.78 -1.86
N LYS A 413 5.05 1.87 -2.57
CA LYS A 413 6.37 2.10 -3.13
C LYS A 413 7.47 2.28 -2.07
N VAL A 414 7.12 2.80 -0.89
CA VAL A 414 8.05 2.88 0.25
C VAL A 414 8.54 1.49 0.62
N TRP A 415 7.63 0.55 0.86
CA TRP A 415 7.99 -0.80 1.28
C TRP A 415 8.66 -1.61 0.17
N LYS A 416 8.26 -1.41 -1.08
CA LYS A 416 8.97 -1.99 -2.24
C LYS A 416 10.42 -1.52 -2.27
N LYS A 417 10.65 -0.22 -2.14
CA LYS A 417 11.99 0.36 -2.12
C LYS A 417 12.83 -0.15 -0.95
N MET A 418 12.24 -0.24 0.24
CA MET A 418 12.94 -0.81 1.41
C MET A 418 13.35 -2.26 1.15
N TYR A 419 12.48 -3.06 0.53
CA TYR A 419 12.81 -4.42 0.13
C TYR A 419 13.95 -4.45 -0.91
N GLU A 420 13.87 -3.65 -1.96
CA GLU A 420 14.91 -3.57 -3.01
C GLU A 420 16.28 -3.17 -2.45
N LEU A 421 16.34 -2.26 -1.48
CA LEU A 421 17.57 -1.87 -0.80
C LEU A 421 18.22 -3.04 -0.05
N THR A 422 17.45 -4.01 0.43
CA THR A 422 17.99 -5.20 1.10
C THR A 422 18.53 -6.25 0.17
N ASP A 423 17.90 -6.41 -0.99
CA ASP A 423 18.30 -7.44 -1.97
C ASP A 423 19.57 -7.03 -2.74
N VAL A 424 19.79 -5.74 -2.93
CA VAL A 424 20.96 -5.18 -3.63
C VAL A 424 22.24 -5.18 -2.78
N SER A 425 22.17 -5.56 -1.50
CA SER A 425 23.22 -5.34 -0.51
C SER A 425 24.58 -5.96 -0.83
N VAL A 426 24.75 -6.77 -1.87
CA VAL A 426 25.99 -7.52 -2.09
C VAL A 426 26.75 -7.16 -3.35
N ALA A 427 26.14 -6.55 -4.36
CA ALA A 427 26.75 -6.53 -5.70
C ALA A 427 27.32 -5.20 -6.23
N HIS A 428 26.88 -4.02 -5.73
CA HIS A 428 27.12 -2.75 -6.46
C HIS A 428 27.67 -1.55 -5.67
N PHE A 429 27.97 -1.67 -4.37
CA PHE A 429 28.44 -0.53 -3.57
C PHE A 429 29.89 -0.69 -3.09
N GLY A 430 30.68 0.40 -3.04
CA GLY A 430 32.00 0.41 -2.44
C GLY A 430 31.95 0.09 -0.93
N ALA A 431 32.98 -0.53 -0.39
CA ALA A 431 33.00 -1.12 0.96
C ALA A 431 32.54 -0.22 2.13
N ASN A 432 32.74 1.11 2.03
CA ASN A 432 32.32 2.05 3.08
C ASN A 432 30.83 2.42 2.98
N THR A 433 30.29 2.51 1.76
CA THR A 433 28.88 2.77 1.48
C THR A 433 28.03 1.54 1.83
N LEU A 434 28.54 0.34 1.53
CA LEU A 434 27.92 -0.94 1.91
C LEU A 434 27.71 -1.05 3.42
N ARG A 435 28.70 -0.70 4.25
CA ARG A 435 28.57 -0.77 5.71
C ARG A 435 27.52 0.20 6.26
N ALA A 436 27.41 1.41 5.71
CA ALA A 436 26.43 2.39 6.15
C ALA A 436 25.00 1.98 5.72
N VAL A 437 24.85 1.49 4.48
CA VAL A 437 23.57 0.97 3.96
C VAL A 437 23.16 -0.29 4.73
N GLU A 438 24.05 -1.24 4.92
CA GLU A 438 23.80 -2.47 5.68
C GLU A 438 23.40 -2.18 7.14
N LYS A 439 24.11 -1.28 7.83
CA LYS A 439 23.75 -0.84 9.17
C LYS A 439 22.39 -0.13 9.19
N GLY A 440 22.12 0.73 8.22
CA GLY A 440 20.85 1.45 8.09
C GLY A 440 19.68 0.50 7.86
N ILE A 441 19.82 -0.43 6.94
CA ILE A 441 18.83 -1.45 6.59
C ILE A 441 18.55 -2.36 7.80
N ASN A 442 19.59 -2.85 8.48
CA ASN A 442 19.43 -3.70 9.66
C ASN A 442 18.67 -3.00 10.79
N SER A 443 18.84 -1.67 10.94
CA SER A 443 18.08 -0.88 11.92
C SER A 443 16.57 -0.84 11.57
N LEU A 444 16.21 -0.60 10.33
CA LEU A 444 14.80 -0.59 9.89
C LEU A 444 14.14 -1.97 10.02
N TYR A 445 14.89 -3.05 9.68
CA TYR A 445 14.37 -4.41 9.84
C TYR A 445 14.21 -4.84 11.30
N ALA A 446 15.08 -4.36 12.18
CA ALA A 446 14.95 -4.63 13.61
C ALA A 446 13.70 -3.99 14.21
N SER A 447 13.32 -2.79 13.72
CA SER A 447 12.14 -2.07 14.18
C SER A 447 10.86 -2.44 13.39
N HIS A 448 10.98 -2.68 12.07
CA HIS A 448 9.84 -2.88 11.16
C HIS A 448 10.12 -4.06 10.18
N PRO A 449 9.95 -5.30 10.62
CA PRO A 449 10.31 -6.47 9.81
C PRO A 449 9.41 -6.63 8.58
N ASP A 450 9.91 -7.39 7.58
CA ASP A 450 9.15 -7.96 6.48
C ASP A 450 8.62 -6.96 5.43
N ALA A 451 9.53 -6.13 4.86
CA ALA A 451 9.19 -5.10 3.88
C ALA A 451 8.42 -5.63 2.66
N MET A 452 8.75 -6.85 2.14
CA MET A 452 8.02 -7.44 1.01
C MET A 452 6.57 -7.77 1.39
N LYS A 453 6.36 -8.35 2.56
CA LYS A 453 5.01 -8.65 3.04
C LYS A 453 4.20 -7.37 3.25
N ARG A 454 4.83 -6.33 3.80
CA ARG A 454 4.21 -5.01 3.97
C ARG A 454 3.86 -4.39 2.61
N TYR A 455 4.76 -4.45 1.63
CA TYR A 455 4.47 -4.03 0.26
C TYR A 455 3.21 -4.71 -0.29
N LYS A 456 3.13 -6.05 -0.21
CA LYS A 456 1.97 -6.83 -0.68
C LYS A 456 0.70 -6.45 0.09
N ASN A 457 0.77 -6.33 1.42
CA ASN A 457 -0.38 -6.00 2.25
C ASN A 457 -0.90 -4.57 1.99
N VAL A 458 -0.01 -3.58 1.92
CA VAL A 458 -0.39 -2.18 1.62
C VAL A 458 -0.95 -2.07 0.21
N SER A 459 -0.35 -2.71 -0.79
CA SER A 459 -0.89 -2.76 -2.15
C SER A 459 -2.28 -3.38 -2.20
N ARG A 460 -2.51 -4.46 -1.44
CA ARG A 460 -3.83 -5.09 -1.31
C ARG A 460 -4.85 -4.15 -0.64
N LEU A 461 -4.46 -3.43 0.41
CA LEU A 461 -5.33 -2.43 1.06
C LEU A 461 -5.73 -1.33 0.08
N ILE A 462 -4.78 -0.84 -0.73
CA ILE A 462 -5.05 0.15 -1.78
C ILE A 462 -6.05 -0.42 -2.80
N ALA A 463 -5.82 -1.63 -3.28
CA ALA A 463 -6.69 -2.30 -4.23
C ALA A 463 -8.12 -2.53 -3.70
N LEU A 464 -8.28 -2.76 -2.40
CA LEU A 464 -9.57 -3.05 -1.78
C LEU A 464 -10.34 -1.79 -1.36
N ASN A 465 -9.63 -0.76 -0.84
CA ASN A 465 -10.28 0.35 -0.15
C ASN A 465 -10.34 1.64 -0.98
N TYR A 466 -9.45 1.81 -1.97
CA TYR A 466 -9.31 3.09 -2.71
C TYR A 466 -9.53 2.97 -4.22
N HIS A 467 -9.90 1.79 -4.73
CA HIS A 467 -10.03 1.58 -6.18
C HIS A 467 -11.18 2.34 -6.83
N SER A 468 -12.20 2.71 -6.07
CA SER A 468 -13.34 3.51 -6.54
C SER A 468 -13.15 5.01 -6.37
N GLU A 469 -12.02 5.45 -5.78
CA GLU A 469 -11.72 6.85 -5.52
C GLU A 469 -10.92 7.45 -6.68
N ASP A 470 -11.16 8.71 -7.00
CA ASP A 470 -10.31 9.46 -7.92
C ASP A 470 -9.04 9.91 -7.19
N LEU A 471 -7.95 9.21 -7.45
CA LEU A 471 -6.65 9.47 -6.86
C LEU A 471 -5.78 10.45 -7.68
N SER A 472 -6.27 10.97 -8.80
CA SER A 472 -5.48 11.78 -9.73
C SER A 472 -5.12 13.17 -9.18
N ALA A 473 -5.98 13.74 -8.34
CA ALA A 473 -5.79 15.05 -7.72
C ALA A 473 -4.99 15.03 -6.41
N LEU A 474 -4.59 13.84 -5.93
CA LEU A 474 -3.90 13.71 -4.65
C LEU A 474 -2.43 14.13 -4.75
N LYS A 475 -1.91 14.64 -3.61
CA LYS A 475 -0.56 15.18 -3.51
C LYS A 475 0.49 14.08 -3.56
N VAL A 476 1.48 14.25 -4.40
CA VAL A 476 2.75 13.50 -4.39
C VAL A 476 3.92 14.42 -4.02
N ASN A 477 3.90 15.66 -4.52
CA ASN A 477 4.87 16.73 -4.24
C ASN A 477 6.34 16.31 -4.41
N LYS A 478 6.64 15.59 -5.52
CA LYS A 478 7.98 15.03 -5.79
C LYS A 478 9.05 16.11 -5.98
N THR A 479 8.75 17.14 -6.75
CA THR A 479 9.72 18.21 -7.08
C THR A 479 10.10 19.00 -5.84
N GLU A 480 9.13 19.43 -5.03
CA GLU A 480 9.38 20.17 -3.79
C GLU A 480 10.22 19.34 -2.83
N TYR A 481 9.81 18.07 -2.59
CA TYR A 481 10.55 17.15 -1.73
C TYR A 481 12.01 17.00 -2.13
N ARG A 482 12.24 16.70 -3.42
CA ARG A 482 13.60 16.50 -3.95
C ARG A 482 14.48 17.73 -3.80
N SER A 483 13.92 18.92 -4.01
CA SER A 483 14.62 20.19 -3.80
C SER A 483 15.06 20.34 -2.35
N LYS A 484 14.17 20.09 -1.37
CA LYS A 484 14.49 20.15 0.06
C LYS A 484 15.54 19.12 0.48
N MET A 485 15.50 17.91 -0.11
CA MET A 485 16.44 16.84 0.23
C MET A 485 17.80 16.94 -0.48
N LYS A 486 17.95 17.80 -1.48
CA LYS A 486 19.19 17.91 -2.27
C LYS A 486 20.43 18.19 -1.42
N ALA A 487 20.35 19.15 -0.49
CA ALA A 487 21.45 19.49 0.40
C ALA A 487 21.79 18.34 1.38
N MET A 488 20.77 17.69 1.92
CA MET A 488 20.92 16.58 2.84
C MET A 488 21.54 15.35 2.18
N ARG A 489 21.13 15.02 0.96
CA ARG A 489 21.75 13.95 0.17
C ARG A 489 23.22 14.17 -0.07
N LYS A 490 23.60 15.41 -0.39
CA LYS A 490 25.01 15.79 -0.54
C LYS A 490 25.80 15.60 0.76
N TRP A 491 25.18 15.81 1.90
CA TRP A 491 25.78 15.64 3.22
C TRP A 491 25.95 14.15 3.61
N LEU A 492 24.95 13.32 3.37
CA LEU A 492 25.00 11.86 3.63
C LEU A 492 25.97 11.09 2.73
N ASN A 493 26.47 11.74 1.81
CA ASN A 493 27.39 11.49 0.74
C ASN A 493 28.04 10.20 0.47
N GLY A 494 27.77 9.79 -0.56
CA GLY A 494 28.61 9.01 -1.38
C GLY A 494 27.96 8.52 -2.62
N THR A 495 26.70 8.38 -2.69
CA THR A 495 26.05 8.00 -3.94
C THR A 495 25.31 9.20 -4.54
N PRO A 496 25.78 9.71 -5.69
CA PRO A 496 24.91 10.49 -6.54
C PRO A 496 23.71 9.59 -6.82
N TRP A 497 22.50 10.03 -6.46
CA TRP A 497 21.37 9.61 -7.24
C TRP A 497 21.78 9.91 -8.68
N GLU A 498 21.86 8.89 -9.52
CA GLU A 498 21.85 9.15 -10.93
C GLU A 498 20.66 10.06 -11.14
N GLU A 499 20.93 11.30 -11.41
CA GLU A 499 20.00 12.22 -12.02
C GLU A 499 19.70 11.53 -13.37
N GLN A 500 18.76 10.57 -13.34
CA GLN A 500 17.94 10.41 -14.51
C GLN A 500 17.26 11.77 -14.60
N GLU A 501 17.90 12.66 -15.33
CA GLU A 501 17.23 13.76 -15.99
C GLU A 501 16.07 13.10 -16.73
N ILE A 502 14.94 13.05 -16.03
CA ILE A 502 13.68 12.98 -16.73
C ILE A 502 13.69 14.32 -17.47
N GLU A 503 14.19 14.30 -18.71
CA GLU A 503 13.83 15.31 -19.69
C GLU A 503 12.31 15.41 -19.57
N VAL A 504 11.86 16.40 -18.81
CA VAL A 504 10.48 16.86 -18.92
C VAL A 504 10.44 17.42 -20.33
N LYS A 505 10.17 16.56 -21.30
CA LYS A 505 9.76 17.03 -22.62
C LYS A 505 8.63 17.98 -22.32
N PRO A 506 8.77 19.29 -22.63
CA PRO A 506 7.70 20.24 -22.41
C PRO A 506 6.47 19.62 -23.08
N ALA A 507 5.38 19.52 -22.33
CA ALA A 507 4.12 18.98 -22.82
C ALA A 507 3.93 19.55 -24.22
N ALA A 508 3.87 18.67 -25.22
CA ALA A 508 3.70 19.10 -26.59
C ALA A 508 2.50 20.02 -26.56
N LYS A 509 2.71 21.30 -26.87
CA LYS A 509 1.63 22.26 -26.97
C LYS A 509 0.60 21.59 -27.87
N GLU A 510 -0.56 21.28 -27.32
CA GLU A 510 -1.68 20.80 -28.09
C GLU A 510 -1.83 21.73 -29.27
N VAL A 511 -1.49 21.24 -30.45
CA VAL A 511 -1.72 21.95 -31.70
C VAL A 511 -3.23 21.94 -31.84
N VAL A 512 -3.85 23.01 -31.37
CA VAL A 512 -5.27 23.28 -31.62
C VAL A 512 -5.40 23.28 -33.13
N PRO A 513 -6.12 22.33 -33.74
CA PRO A 513 -6.28 22.31 -35.19
C PRO A 513 -6.93 23.62 -35.61
N ALA A 514 -6.23 24.37 -36.47
CA ALA A 514 -6.73 25.65 -37.01
C ALA A 514 -8.16 25.47 -37.52
N LYS A 515 -9.09 26.21 -36.94
CA LYS A 515 -10.47 26.28 -37.43
C LYS A 515 -10.43 26.62 -38.89
N LYS A 516 -10.88 25.70 -39.75
CA LYS A 516 -11.14 26.00 -41.16
C LYS A 516 -12.05 27.19 -41.25
N PRO A 517 -11.76 28.19 -42.13
CA PRO A 517 -12.59 29.37 -42.26
C PRO A 517 -14.01 28.97 -42.71
N ALA A 518 -14.99 29.49 -42.01
CA ALA A 518 -16.40 29.26 -42.30
C ALA A 518 -16.70 29.72 -43.74
N VAL A 519 -17.12 28.79 -44.57
CA VAL A 519 -17.66 29.08 -45.92
C VAL A 519 -18.96 29.86 -45.75
N GLN A 520 -18.94 31.14 -46.09
CA GLN A 520 -20.16 31.98 -46.16
C GLN A 520 -21.08 31.41 -47.22
N LYS A 521 -22.16 30.77 -46.79
CA LYS A 521 -23.28 30.45 -47.67
C LYS A 521 -23.99 31.75 -48.05
N LYS A 522 -23.79 32.20 -49.28
CA LYS A 522 -24.63 33.26 -49.91
C LYS A 522 -26.06 32.78 -49.94
N ASN A 523 -26.94 33.44 -49.19
CA ASN A 523 -28.40 33.31 -49.29
C ASN A 523 -28.86 33.80 -50.66
N LYS A 524 -29.19 32.87 -51.53
CA LYS A 524 -30.06 33.21 -52.71
C LYS A 524 -31.48 33.23 -52.20
N LYS A 525 -32.09 34.46 -52.17
CA LYS A 525 -33.51 34.66 -52.01
C LYS A 525 -34.24 34.05 -53.25
N ALA A 526 -35.02 33.02 -52.97
CA ALA A 526 -36.00 32.54 -53.97
C ALA A 526 -37.16 33.47 -54.00
N VAL A 527 -37.36 34.05 -55.17
CA VAL A 527 -38.57 34.88 -55.54
C VAL A 527 -39.67 33.89 -55.90
N LEU A 528 -40.75 33.90 -55.14
CA LEU A 528 -42.02 33.22 -55.50
C LEU A 528 -42.78 33.97 -56.58
N PRO A 529 -43.28 33.29 -57.60
CA PRO A 529 -44.15 33.96 -58.61
C PRO A 529 -45.57 34.18 -58.05
N LYS A 530 -46.06 35.40 -58.24
CA LYS A 530 -47.47 35.79 -57.97
C LYS A 530 -48.39 34.99 -58.86
N LYS A 531 -49.43 34.37 -58.31
CA LYS A 531 -50.60 33.91 -59.00
C LYS A 531 -51.44 35.15 -59.42
N VAL A 532 -51.75 35.26 -60.73
CA VAL A 532 -52.80 36.07 -61.27
C VAL A 532 -54.00 35.16 -61.58
N LYS A 533 -55.12 35.53 -61.00
CA LYS A 533 -56.52 35.04 -61.19
C LYS A 533 -56.74 33.54 -61.31
#